data_d40a484c2449edd2658f10874b864591
#
_entry.id   d40a484c2449edd2658f10874b864591
#
_cell.length_a   1.000
_cell.length_b   1.000
_cell.length_c   1.000
_cell.angle_alpha   90.00
_cell.angle_beta   90.00
_cell.angle_gamma   90.00
#
_symmetry.space_group_name_H-M   'P 1'
#
loop_
_entity.id
_entity.type
_entity.pdbx_description
1 polymer ?
#
loop_
_entity_poly.entity_id
_entity_poly.type
_entity_poly.pdbx_seq_one_letter_code
_entity_poly.pdbx_strand_id
1 'polypeptide(L)'
;MYLGLDIGRQYVKMVAVEKTKEGYKVLDAGSRLVPDANSAYDPEKIDRSHWVMAVRELFKQQSFNPKKAKTLITGIGGSSASIKQITTMEMPSDELESAMTFEAR
;
A
#
# COMPACT_ATOMS: atom_id res chain seq x y z
N MET A 1 -0.28 -4.38 -16.96
CA MET A 1 0.28 -3.31 -16.13
C MET A 1 0.22 -3.70 -14.67
N TYR A 2 1.28 -3.47 -13.96
CA TYR A 2 1.36 -3.69 -12.50
C TYR A 2 1.37 -2.33 -11.82
N LEU A 3 0.63 -2.21 -10.73
CA LEU A 3 0.55 -0.98 -9.95
C LEU A 3 1.10 -1.23 -8.55
N GLY A 4 2.12 -0.48 -8.16
CA GLY A 4 2.64 -0.46 -6.80
C GLY A 4 2.10 0.76 -6.07
N LEU A 5 1.62 0.56 -4.85
CA LEU A 5 1.07 1.63 -4.03
C LEU A 5 1.66 1.54 -2.62
N ASP A 6 2.34 2.59 -2.21
CA ASP A 6 2.89 2.72 -0.86
C ASP A 6 2.07 3.77 -0.10
N ILE A 7 1.34 3.32 0.90
CA ILE A 7 0.50 4.20 1.73
C ILE A 7 1.26 4.49 3.01
N GLY A 8 2.01 5.59 2.99
CA GLY A 8 2.77 6.07 4.14
C GLY A 8 1.97 7.00 5.02
N ARG A 9 2.54 7.38 6.16
CA ARG A 9 1.91 8.34 7.08
C ARG A 9 1.89 9.75 6.53
N GLN A 10 2.90 10.12 5.79
CA GLN A 10 3.07 11.48 5.28
C GLN A 10 2.77 11.56 3.78
N TYR A 11 3.16 10.54 3.02
CA TYR A 11 2.98 10.50 1.58
C TYR A 11 2.36 9.20 1.15
N VAL A 12 1.50 9.29 0.13
CA VAL A 12 1.11 8.14 -0.68
C VAL A 12 1.93 8.20 -1.96
N LYS A 13 2.53 7.09 -2.34
CA LYS A 13 3.37 6.98 -3.55
C LYS A 13 2.86 5.86 -4.42
N MET A 14 2.98 6.05 -5.73
CA MET A 14 2.58 5.01 -6.66
C MET A 14 3.56 4.90 -7.82
N VAL A 15 3.63 3.73 -8.39
CA VAL A 15 4.36 3.46 -9.63
C VAL A 15 3.55 2.49 -10.47
N ALA A 16 3.43 2.78 -11.76
CA ALA A 16 2.83 1.87 -12.74
C ALA A 16 3.95 1.35 -13.64
N VAL A 17 4.04 0.03 -13.78
CA VAL A 17 5.08 -0.61 -14.58
C VAL A 17 4.46 -1.63 -15.54
N GLU A 18 5.14 -1.84 -16.64
CA GLU A 18 4.82 -2.85 -17.63
C GLU A 18 6.00 -3.79 -17.78
N LYS A 19 5.72 -5.08 -17.85
CA LYS A 19 6.76 -6.08 -18.09
C LYS A 19 7.07 -6.12 -19.58
N THR A 20 8.34 -6.02 -19.91
CA THR A 20 8.85 -6.10 -21.28
C THR A 20 9.83 -7.27 -21.42
N LYS A 21 10.26 -7.58 -22.62
CA LYS A 21 11.27 -8.62 -22.87
C LYS A 21 12.62 -8.30 -22.22
N GLU A 22 12.92 -7.03 -22.01
CA GLU A 22 14.20 -6.56 -21.46
C GLU A 22 14.11 -6.25 -19.95
N GLY A 23 12.94 -6.40 -19.35
CA GLY A 23 12.73 -6.09 -17.93
C GLY A 23 11.40 -5.37 -17.69
N TYR A 24 11.45 -4.29 -16.90
CA TYR A 24 10.26 -3.51 -16.58
C TYR A 24 10.40 -2.09 -17.08
N LYS A 25 9.31 -1.58 -17.63
CA LYS A 25 9.21 -0.18 -18.07
C LYS A 25 8.31 0.57 -17.10
N VAL A 26 8.78 1.69 -16.56
CA VAL A 26 7.96 2.58 -15.76
C VAL A 26 7.05 3.38 -16.68
N LEU A 27 5.75 3.24 -16.51
CA LEU A 27 4.75 3.97 -17.28
C LEU A 27 4.43 5.32 -16.63
N ASP A 28 4.36 5.32 -15.31
CA ASP A 28 4.04 6.51 -14.55
C ASP A 28 4.47 6.34 -13.10
N ALA A 29 4.70 7.44 -12.42
CA ALA A 29 5.01 7.44 -10.99
C ALA A 29 4.56 8.78 -10.40
N GLY A 30 4.14 8.74 -9.15
CA GLY A 30 3.70 9.95 -8.48
C GLY A 30 3.69 9.81 -6.97
N SER A 31 3.60 10.93 -6.30
CA SER A 31 3.43 10.98 -4.85
C SER A 31 2.49 12.12 -4.48
N ARG A 32 1.84 11.96 -3.33
CA ARG A 32 0.96 13.01 -2.79
C ARG A 32 1.06 13.03 -1.28
N LEU A 33 1.08 14.22 -0.73
CA LEU A 33 1.06 14.45 0.71
C LEU A 33 -0.32 14.04 1.27
N VAL A 34 -0.32 13.23 2.32
CA VAL A 34 -1.57 12.77 2.97
C VAL A 34 -2.28 13.92 3.68
N PRO A 35 -1.61 14.73 4.51
CA PRO A 35 -2.26 15.92 5.06
C PRO A 35 -2.56 16.94 3.99
N ASP A 36 -3.61 17.72 4.19
CA ASP A 36 -3.90 18.87 3.35
C ASP A 36 -2.69 19.82 3.38
N ALA A 37 -2.36 20.43 2.22
CA ALA A 37 -1.26 21.37 2.10
C ALA A 37 -1.39 22.58 3.05
N ASN A 38 -2.61 22.90 3.48
CA ASN A 38 -2.89 24.00 4.40
C ASN A 38 -2.89 23.60 5.87
N SER A 39 -2.65 22.30 6.17
CA SER A 39 -2.67 21.78 7.53
C SER A 39 -1.25 21.44 7.98
N ALA A 40 -0.95 21.69 9.25
CA ALA A 40 0.28 21.19 9.85
C ALA A 40 0.20 19.65 9.95
N TYR A 41 1.32 18.98 9.71
CA TYR A 41 1.38 17.52 9.86
C TYR A 41 1.21 17.13 11.32
N ASP A 42 0.16 16.36 11.59
CA ASP A 42 -0.09 15.78 12.90
C ASP A 42 -0.55 14.34 12.70
N PRO A 43 0.33 13.36 12.99
CA PRO A 43 0.01 11.95 12.73
C PRO A 43 -1.18 11.43 13.53
N GLU A 44 -1.53 12.06 14.66
CA GLU A 44 -2.68 11.68 15.46
C GLU A 44 -4.02 12.10 14.84
N LYS A 45 -3.99 13.12 14.00
CA LYS A 45 -5.18 13.65 13.32
C LYS A 45 -5.44 13.04 11.95
N ILE A 46 -4.53 12.21 11.45
CA ILE A 46 -4.67 11.57 10.15
C ILE A 46 -5.50 10.31 10.33
N ASP A 47 -6.59 10.22 9.61
CA ASP A 47 -7.48 9.07 9.61
C ASP A 47 -7.66 8.48 8.20
N ARG A 48 -8.49 7.45 8.09
CA ARG A 48 -8.72 6.75 6.84
C ARG A 48 -9.18 7.69 5.71
N SER A 49 -9.99 8.69 6.02
CA SER A 49 -10.50 9.61 5.00
C SER A 49 -9.39 10.42 4.34
N HIS A 50 -8.36 10.77 5.08
CA HIS A 50 -7.20 11.48 4.55
C HIS A 50 -6.44 10.63 3.54
N TRP A 51 -6.21 9.36 3.85
CA TRP A 51 -5.54 8.43 2.92
C TRP A 51 -6.37 8.16 1.67
N VAL A 52 -7.67 7.93 1.84
CA VAL A 52 -8.58 7.71 0.70
C VAL A 52 -8.57 8.92 -0.23
N MET A 53 -8.65 10.12 0.33
CA MET A 53 -8.61 11.35 -0.47
C MET A 53 -7.27 11.51 -1.19
N ALA A 54 -6.16 11.26 -0.51
CA ALA A 54 -4.82 11.35 -1.11
C ALA A 54 -4.66 10.37 -2.28
N VAL A 55 -5.11 9.14 -2.12
CA VAL A 55 -5.07 8.12 -3.19
C VAL A 55 -5.94 8.57 -4.39
N ARG A 56 -7.15 9.04 -4.12
CA ARG A 56 -8.03 9.52 -5.19
C ARG A 56 -7.43 10.67 -5.97
N GLU A 57 -6.87 11.65 -5.27
CA GLU A 57 -6.25 12.81 -5.91
C GLU A 57 -4.99 12.41 -6.68
N LEU A 58 -4.23 11.45 -6.15
CA LEU A 58 -3.06 10.92 -6.84
C LEU A 58 -3.46 10.28 -8.17
N PHE A 59 -4.51 9.45 -8.19
CA PHE A 59 -5.00 8.83 -9.41
C PHE A 59 -5.54 9.82 -10.41
N LYS A 60 -6.16 10.91 -9.96
CA LYS A 60 -6.61 11.98 -10.87
C LYS A 60 -5.46 12.69 -11.56
N GLN A 61 -4.31 12.83 -10.90
CA GLN A 61 -3.13 13.48 -11.45
C GLN A 61 -2.40 12.62 -12.47
N GLN A 62 -2.62 11.32 -12.45
CA GLN A 62 -1.90 10.38 -13.30
C GLN A 62 -2.59 10.19 -14.65
N SER A 63 -1.79 9.95 -15.67
CA SER A 63 -2.27 9.84 -17.05
C SER A 63 -2.76 8.45 -17.43
N PHE A 64 -2.64 7.46 -16.54
CA PHE A 64 -3.08 6.10 -16.83
C PHE A 64 -4.40 5.77 -16.13
N ASN A 65 -5.10 4.78 -16.67
CA ASN A 65 -6.34 4.28 -16.08
C ASN A 65 -6.04 3.14 -15.11
N PRO A 66 -6.25 3.33 -13.79
CA PRO A 66 -5.95 2.29 -12.80
C PRO A 66 -6.76 1.01 -13.01
N LYS A 67 -7.90 1.07 -13.69
CA LYS A 67 -8.70 -0.12 -14.03
C LYS A 67 -7.99 -1.07 -14.99
N LYS A 68 -6.96 -0.62 -15.67
CA LYS A 68 -6.14 -1.46 -16.56
C LYS A 68 -5.06 -2.23 -15.79
N ALA A 69 -4.87 -1.97 -14.51
CA ALA A 69 -3.91 -2.70 -13.70
C ALA A 69 -4.41 -4.12 -13.45
N LYS A 70 -3.58 -5.10 -13.78
CA LYS A 70 -3.88 -6.52 -13.54
C LYS A 70 -3.55 -6.93 -12.11
N THR A 71 -2.60 -6.25 -11.50
CA THR A 71 -2.10 -6.57 -10.17
C THR A 71 -1.82 -5.27 -9.43
N LEU A 72 -2.29 -5.21 -8.21
CA LEU A 72 -1.99 -4.14 -7.27
C LEU A 72 -1.11 -4.72 -6.16
N ILE A 73 0.04 -4.10 -5.94
CA ILE A 73 0.97 -4.49 -4.88
C ILE A 73 1.05 -3.34 -3.89
N THR A 74 0.79 -3.64 -2.63
CA THR A 74 0.87 -2.66 -1.55
C THR A 74 1.86 -3.13 -0.49
N GLY A 75 2.41 -2.16 0.26
CA GLY A 75 3.26 -2.43 1.40
C GLY A 75 2.62 -1.94 2.68
N ILE A 76 3.05 -2.50 3.80
CA ILE A 76 2.63 -2.07 5.13
C ILE A 76 3.87 -1.58 5.86
N GLY A 77 3.82 -0.33 6.35
CA GLY A 77 4.89 0.24 7.14
C GLY A 77 4.94 -0.32 8.56
N GLY A 78 6.11 -0.31 9.17
CA GLY A 78 6.31 -0.81 10.54
C GLY A 78 5.46 -0.09 11.60
N SER A 79 5.01 1.12 11.32
CA SER A 79 4.12 1.88 12.21
C SER A 79 2.66 1.39 12.16
N SER A 80 2.29 0.66 11.10
CA SER A 80 0.92 0.13 10.90
C SER A 80 0.84 -1.37 11.12
N ALA A 81 1.96 -2.02 11.41
CA ALA A 81 2.03 -3.46 11.58
C ALA A 81 2.92 -3.80 12.78
N SER A 82 2.60 -4.90 13.45
CA SER A 82 3.42 -5.48 14.50
C SER A 82 3.99 -6.79 13.98
N ILE A 83 5.30 -6.97 14.15
CA ILE A 83 5.97 -8.20 13.71
C ILE A 83 6.25 -9.06 14.94
N LYS A 84 5.75 -10.28 14.92
CA LYS A 84 5.94 -11.25 15.99
C LYS A 84 6.39 -12.58 15.41
N GLN A 85 7.45 -13.13 15.97
CA GLN A 85 7.90 -14.46 15.59
C GLN A 85 7.18 -15.50 16.45
N ILE A 86 6.55 -16.47 15.81
CA ILE A 86 5.81 -17.54 16.48
C ILE A 86 6.35 -18.87 15.98
N THR A 87 6.66 -19.76 16.94
CA THR A 87 7.03 -21.14 16.63
C THR A 87 5.83 -22.04 16.89
N THR A 88 5.47 -22.82 15.90
CA THR A 88 4.33 -23.73 15.98
C THR A 88 4.66 -25.05 15.29
N MET A 89 3.80 -26.04 15.48
CA MET A 89 3.93 -27.31 14.77
C MET A 89 3.64 -27.12 13.28
N GLU A 90 4.29 -27.95 12.46
CA GLU A 90 3.98 -27.99 11.02
C GLU A 90 2.53 -28.43 10.81
N MET A 91 1.79 -27.68 10.01
CA MET A 91 0.38 -27.95 9.75
C MET A 91 -0.03 -27.40 8.39
N PRO A 92 -1.17 -27.88 7.82
CA PRO A 92 -1.70 -27.32 6.58
C PRO A 92 -1.99 -25.81 6.68
N SER A 93 -1.95 -25.11 5.53
CA SER A 93 -2.08 -23.66 5.48
C SER A 93 -3.36 -23.12 6.09
N ASP A 94 -4.48 -23.81 5.93
CA ASP A 94 -5.76 -23.44 6.50
C ASP A 94 -5.78 -23.50 8.04
N GLU A 95 -5.18 -24.57 8.60
CA GLU A 95 -5.04 -24.71 10.05
C GLU A 95 -4.05 -23.68 10.60
N LEU A 96 -2.96 -23.42 9.87
CA LEU A 96 -1.96 -22.42 10.25
C LEU A 96 -2.57 -21.04 10.33
N GLU A 97 -3.40 -20.66 9.36
CA GLU A 97 -4.08 -19.37 9.34
C GLU A 97 -4.98 -19.19 10.57
N SER A 98 -5.75 -20.22 10.91
CA SER A 98 -6.62 -20.18 12.10
C SER A 98 -5.81 -20.08 13.40
N ALA A 99 -4.72 -20.85 13.51
CA ALA A 99 -3.82 -20.83 14.68
C ALA A 99 -3.16 -19.45 14.81
N MET A 100 -2.70 -18.84 13.70
CA MET A 100 -2.07 -17.52 13.71
C MET A 100 -3.06 -16.43 14.11
N THR A 101 -4.29 -16.49 13.68
CA THR A 101 -5.34 -15.55 14.08
C THR A 101 -5.54 -15.56 15.59
N PHE A 102 -5.51 -16.73 16.19
CA PHE A 102 -5.64 -16.90 17.64
C PHE A 102 -4.41 -16.36 18.39
N GLU A 103 -3.20 -16.68 17.93
CA GLU A 103 -1.94 -16.27 18.57
C GLU A 103 -1.66 -14.77 18.41
N ALA A 104 -2.22 -14.13 17.38
CA ALA A 104 -1.99 -12.72 17.12
C ALA A 104 -2.86 -11.78 17.98
N ARG A 105 -3.77 -12.32 18.77
CA ARG A 105 -4.63 -11.51 19.65
C ARG A 105 -3.94 -11.03 20.91
#